data_fb34dc9aba3ecf31cdda001029cf3829
#
_entry.id   fb34dc9aba3ecf31cdda001029cf3829
#
_cell.length_a   1.000
_cell.length_b   1.000
_cell.length_c   1.000
_cell.angle_alpha   90.00
_cell.angle_beta   90.00
_cell.angle_gamma   90.00
#
_symmetry.space_group_name_H-M   'P 1'
#
loop_
_entity.id
_entity.type
_entity.pdbx_description
1 polymer ?
#
loop_
_entity_poly.entity_id
_entity_poly.type
_entity_poly.pdbx_seq_one_letter_code
_entity_poly.pdbx_strand_id
1 'polypeptide(L)'
;MTTTPASPRTDLTRRRMLTAALAASVGAAVPISAARQAWAASTATGPVKLTLPAPTGPHPVGTVPLHLVDTSRPDPVAGPGHHRKLMASVWYPACKTKDLPRAPWMTQGALRAFLADAGFPLDPALGPLTAAHVGAPVHQTGHRLPVLVYSHGAGSHRGDHTIMVQELASHGYAVVTVDHTYDAFSEFPDGRLTVPAEVPPFLGPRDFTTDIRFVLDVVEGLAAGHNPDVDGRPLPQGLLGALDPQRIGAFGWSKGGTATALTMLADQRVGAGLSIDGPMQPTITTDLDRPFMVMNASFTRAAMPDVAEFWTRLRGWRLNIRADGAIHKTYGDDATLIPQAGEILGMTNQQIQDMIGILDPARAVRIQQAYPLAFFDLHLRHRRGHLLDGPNAAFPEVKFIP
;
A
#
# COMPACT_ATOMS: atom_id res chain seq x y z
N MET A 1 38.44 6.77 -44.02
CA MET A 1 37.15 6.24 -43.58
C MET A 1 37.40 5.26 -42.45
N THR A 2 37.36 5.74 -41.23
CA THR A 2 37.57 4.97 -39.99
C THR A 2 36.26 4.85 -39.26
N THR A 3 35.72 3.64 -39.25
CA THR A 3 34.50 3.29 -38.53
C THR A 3 34.79 3.06 -37.05
N THR A 4 34.22 3.88 -36.18
CA THR A 4 34.25 3.71 -34.74
C THR A 4 33.18 2.68 -34.33
N PRO A 5 33.47 1.70 -33.47
CA PRO A 5 32.49 0.72 -33.04
C PRO A 5 31.59 1.35 -31.93
N ALA A 6 30.27 1.12 -32.05
CA ALA A 6 29.27 1.53 -31.08
C ALA A 6 29.41 0.74 -29.77
N SER A 7 29.39 1.46 -28.67
CA SER A 7 29.38 0.93 -27.30
C SER A 7 28.05 0.21 -26.99
N PRO A 8 28.01 -0.95 -26.33
CA PRO A 8 26.80 -1.65 -25.99
C PRO A 8 26.08 -0.93 -24.85
N ARG A 9 24.83 -0.53 -25.09
CA ARG A 9 23.90 -0.08 -24.04
C ARG A 9 23.58 -1.26 -23.12
N THR A 10 23.98 -1.16 -21.88
CA THR A 10 23.61 -2.13 -20.83
C THR A 10 22.17 -1.92 -20.43
N ASP A 11 21.28 -2.78 -20.91
CA ASP A 11 19.91 -2.91 -20.42
C ASP A 11 19.93 -3.44 -18.97
N LEU A 12 19.65 -2.56 -18.02
CA LEU A 12 19.43 -2.92 -16.61
C LEU A 12 18.01 -3.49 -16.47
N THR A 13 17.91 -4.81 -16.42
CA THR A 13 16.64 -5.52 -16.18
C THR A 13 16.11 -5.25 -14.77
N ARG A 14 14.77 -5.34 -14.59
CA ARG A 14 14.03 -5.12 -13.32
C ARG A 14 14.65 -5.87 -12.12
N ARG A 15 15.17 -7.07 -12.35
CA ARG A 15 15.95 -7.86 -11.36
C ARG A 15 17.18 -7.10 -10.83
N ARG A 16 17.83 -6.29 -11.65
CA ARG A 16 19.01 -5.51 -11.22
C ARG A 16 18.63 -4.22 -10.49
N MET A 17 17.45 -3.63 -10.72
CA MET A 17 16.99 -2.49 -9.94
C MET A 17 16.47 -2.90 -8.55
N LEU A 18 15.79 -4.05 -8.43
CA LEU A 18 15.42 -4.65 -7.15
C LEU A 18 16.65 -5.21 -6.40
N THR A 19 17.64 -5.78 -7.12
CA THR A 19 18.91 -6.25 -6.53
C THR A 19 19.89 -5.13 -6.20
N ALA A 20 19.83 -3.96 -6.83
CA ALA A 20 20.69 -2.83 -6.44
C ALA A 20 20.32 -2.23 -5.07
N ALA A 21 19.05 -2.37 -4.63
CA ALA A 21 18.65 -2.08 -3.26
C ALA A 21 18.96 -3.24 -2.27
N LEU A 22 19.25 -4.45 -2.78
CA LEU A 22 19.55 -5.67 -2.03
C LEU A 22 21.05 -6.08 -2.12
N ALA A 23 21.86 -5.47 -2.98
CA ALA A 23 23.23 -5.91 -3.28
C ALA A 23 24.30 -5.42 -2.29
N ALA A 24 23.93 -4.94 -1.09
CA ALA A 24 24.88 -4.65 -0.03
C ALA A 24 25.08 -5.81 0.96
N SER A 25 24.49 -7.01 0.73
CA SER A 25 24.65 -8.15 1.64
C SER A 25 24.55 -9.51 0.94
N VAL A 26 25.52 -9.84 0.09
CA VAL A 26 25.75 -11.25 -0.32
C VAL A 26 27.10 -11.68 0.20
N GLY A 27 27.09 -12.27 1.39
CA GLY A 27 28.19 -13.04 1.97
C GLY A 27 27.65 -14.22 2.74
N ALA A 28 27.93 -15.42 2.22
CA ALA A 28 27.74 -16.73 2.83
C ALA A 28 26.38 -17.43 2.65
N ALA A 29 26.29 -18.26 1.64
CA ALA A 29 25.36 -19.37 1.57
C ALA A 29 25.72 -20.39 2.67
N VAL A 30 24.85 -20.52 3.69
CA VAL A 30 24.91 -21.60 4.68
C VAL A 30 24.09 -22.78 4.14
N PRO A 31 24.59 -24.00 4.09
CA PRO A 31 23.84 -25.16 3.60
C PRO A 31 22.66 -25.48 4.53
N ILE A 32 21.46 -25.57 3.97
CA ILE A 32 20.15 -25.77 4.60
C ILE A 32 20.02 -27.16 5.30
N SER A 33 21.05 -27.99 5.32
CA SER A 33 20.95 -29.38 5.83
C SER A 33 21.02 -29.54 7.34
N ALA A 34 21.36 -28.51 8.13
CA ALA A 34 21.49 -28.63 9.59
C ALA A 34 20.26 -28.22 10.41
N ALA A 35 19.26 -27.57 9.82
CA ALA A 35 18.10 -27.04 10.55
C ALA A 35 16.96 -28.06 10.80
N ARG A 36 17.06 -29.29 10.26
CA ARG A 36 15.97 -30.29 10.37
C ARG A 36 15.96 -31.11 11.68
N GLN A 37 16.93 -31.00 12.54
CA GLN A 37 17.03 -31.87 13.73
C GLN A 37 16.73 -31.21 15.09
N ALA A 38 16.46 -29.91 15.14
CA ALA A 38 16.20 -29.21 16.42
C ALA A 38 14.70 -29.02 16.76
N TRP A 39 13.75 -29.53 15.96
CA TRP A 39 12.33 -29.27 16.16
C TRP A 39 11.53 -30.37 16.86
N ALA A 40 12.15 -31.20 17.68
CA ALA A 40 11.44 -32.30 18.33
C ALA A 40 11.05 -32.06 19.82
N ALA A 41 10.97 -30.81 20.26
CA ALA A 41 10.52 -30.54 21.64
C ALA A 41 9.85 -29.15 21.76
N SER A 42 8.63 -29.02 21.28
CA SER A 42 7.69 -28.04 21.83
C SER A 42 6.27 -28.57 21.72
N THR A 43 5.69 -28.83 22.88
CA THR A 43 4.34 -29.34 23.07
C THR A 43 3.30 -28.29 22.76
N ALA A 44 2.36 -28.63 21.87
CA ALA A 44 0.97 -28.14 21.80
C ALA A 44 0.75 -26.63 21.66
N THR A 45 0.73 -26.17 20.43
CA THR A 45 -0.25 -25.18 19.93
C THR A 45 -0.23 -25.28 18.40
N GLY A 46 -1.39 -25.16 17.73
CA GLY A 46 -1.46 -25.16 16.27
C GLY A 46 -0.53 -24.11 15.67
N PRO A 47 -0.26 -24.14 14.35
CA PRO A 47 0.72 -23.26 13.73
C PRO A 47 0.46 -21.80 14.11
N VAL A 48 1.49 -21.11 14.63
CA VAL A 48 1.41 -19.71 15.07
C VAL A 48 1.16 -18.86 13.82
N LYS A 49 -0.07 -18.36 13.67
CA LYS A 49 -0.41 -17.44 12.57
C LYS A 49 0.30 -16.09 12.77
N LEU A 50 0.75 -15.51 11.68
CA LEU A 50 1.19 -14.11 11.68
C LEU A 50 0.03 -13.20 12.08
N THR A 51 0.33 -12.08 12.69
CA THR A 51 -0.66 -11.13 13.21
C THR A 51 -0.37 -9.71 12.75
N LEU A 52 -1.44 -8.95 12.55
CA LEU A 52 -1.38 -7.50 12.35
C LEU A 52 -1.92 -6.78 13.59
N PRO A 53 -1.35 -5.63 13.96
CA PRO A 53 -1.84 -4.82 15.06
C PRO A 53 -3.26 -4.33 14.78
N ALA A 54 -4.07 -4.26 15.84
CA ALA A 54 -5.41 -3.72 15.74
C ALA A 54 -5.39 -2.20 15.48
N PRO A 55 -6.41 -1.67 14.79
CA PRO A 55 -6.61 -0.23 14.69
C PRO A 55 -7.02 0.36 16.04
N THR A 56 -6.79 1.66 16.22
CA THR A 56 -7.03 2.38 17.47
C THR A 56 -8.35 3.16 17.48
N GLY A 57 -9.02 3.27 16.33
CA GLY A 57 -10.24 4.03 16.18
C GLY A 57 -11.45 3.40 16.88
N PRO A 58 -12.53 4.18 17.06
CA PRO A 58 -13.70 3.78 17.82
C PRO A 58 -14.62 2.80 17.09
N HIS A 59 -14.45 2.61 15.76
CA HIS A 59 -15.33 1.78 14.96
C HIS A 59 -14.69 0.45 14.60
N PRO A 60 -15.42 -0.68 14.69
CA PRO A 60 -15.06 -1.89 13.98
C PRO A 60 -14.91 -1.60 12.48
N VAL A 61 -14.09 -2.38 11.79
CA VAL A 61 -13.84 -2.21 10.36
C VAL A 61 -14.57 -3.30 9.57
N GLY A 62 -15.23 -2.90 8.50
CA GLY A 62 -15.79 -3.77 7.48
C GLY A 62 -14.99 -3.68 6.20
N THR A 63 -15.06 -4.74 5.38
CA THR A 63 -14.45 -4.71 4.04
C THR A 63 -15.24 -5.54 3.05
N VAL A 64 -15.16 -5.15 1.78
CA VAL A 64 -15.70 -5.91 0.65
C VAL A 64 -14.76 -5.83 -0.55
N PRO A 65 -14.40 -6.96 -1.18
CA PRO A 65 -13.65 -6.96 -2.43
C PRO A 65 -14.57 -6.64 -3.61
N LEU A 66 -14.06 -5.90 -4.60
CA LEU A 66 -14.72 -5.56 -5.85
C LEU A 66 -13.89 -6.07 -7.03
N HIS A 67 -14.55 -6.70 -8.01
CA HIS A 67 -13.99 -6.98 -9.32
C HIS A 67 -14.45 -5.89 -10.28
N LEU A 68 -13.50 -5.13 -10.79
CA LEU A 68 -13.74 -3.94 -11.60
C LEU A 68 -13.24 -4.15 -13.03
N VAL A 69 -13.97 -3.63 -14.02
CA VAL A 69 -13.56 -3.63 -15.43
C VAL A 69 -13.71 -2.23 -16.00
N ASP A 70 -12.61 -1.63 -16.40
CA ASP A 70 -12.59 -0.37 -17.15
C ASP A 70 -12.75 -0.68 -18.63
N THR A 71 -13.97 -0.55 -19.13
CA THR A 71 -14.31 -0.80 -20.53
C THR A 71 -13.90 0.34 -21.46
N SER A 72 -13.47 1.49 -20.93
CA SER A 72 -13.08 2.67 -21.72
C SER A 72 -11.70 2.53 -22.38
N ARG A 73 -10.89 1.56 -21.94
CA ARG A 73 -9.53 1.36 -22.43
C ARG A 73 -9.11 -0.09 -22.50
N PRO A 74 -8.17 -0.44 -23.39
CA PRO A 74 -7.54 -1.76 -23.40
C PRO A 74 -6.63 -1.93 -22.16
N ASP A 75 -6.39 -3.19 -21.79
CA ASP A 75 -5.37 -3.51 -20.80
C ASP A 75 -3.96 -3.28 -21.39
N PRO A 76 -3.09 -2.52 -20.73
CA PRO A 76 -1.77 -2.18 -21.28
C PRO A 76 -0.82 -3.38 -21.38
N VAL A 77 -1.06 -4.46 -20.62
CA VAL A 77 -0.22 -5.67 -20.62
C VAL A 77 -0.86 -6.79 -21.44
N ALA A 78 -2.15 -7.06 -21.23
CA ALA A 78 -2.87 -8.10 -21.98
C ALA A 78 -3.16 -7.69 -23.45
N GLY A 79 -3.09 -6.38 -23.75
CA GLY A 79 -3.17 -5.85 -25.09
C GLY A 79 -4.58 -5.71 -25.68
N PRO A 80 -4.66 -5.44 -27.00
CA PRO A 80 -5.93 -5.20 -27.69
C PRO A 80 -6.92 -6.37 -27.52
N GLY A 81 -8.21 -6.04 -27.37
CA GLY A 81 -9.28 -7.02 -27.16
C GLY A 81 -9.50 -7.42 -25.69
N HIS A 82 -8.64 -6.95 -24.79
CA HIS A 82 -8.80 -7.14 -23.35
C HIS A 82 -9.01 -5.79 -22.67
N HIS A 83 -10.12 -5.65 -21.94
CA HIS A 83 -10.34 -4.48 -21.07
C HIS A 83 -9.51 -4.55 -19.80
N ARG A 84 -9.16 -3.40 -19.25
CA ARG A 84 -8.43 -3.30 -18.00
C ARG A 84 -9.26 -3.82 -16.83
N LYS A 85 -8.78 -4.86 -16.14
CA LYS A 85 -9.43 -5.47 -14.98
C LYS A 85 -8.63 -5.20 -13.72
N LEU A 86 -9.30 -4.83 -12.64
CA LEU A 86 -8.68 -4.55 -11.35
C LEU A 86 -9.42 -5.27 -10.24
N MET A 87 -8.69 -5.73 -9.23
CA MET A 87 -9.26 -6.07 -7.94
C MET A 87 -9.07 -4.88 -6.99
N ALA A 88 -10.14 -4.48 -6.35
CA ALA A 88 -10.11 -3.46 -5.31
C ALA A 88 -10.75 -4.00 -4.02
N SER A 89 -10.52 -3.32 -2.89
CA SER A 89 -11.24 -3.57 -1.65
C SER A 89 -11.69 -2.25 -1.05
N VAL A 90 -12.94 -2.17 -0.62
CA VAL A 90 -13.46 -1.01 0.12
C VAL A 90 -13.44 -1.37 1.59
N TRP A 91 -12.80 -0.52 2.40
CA TRP A 91 -12.70 -0.61 3.86
C TRP A 91 -13.48 0.55 4.47
N TYR A 92 -14.25 0.30 5.51
CA TYR A 92 -15.16 1.31 6.05
C TYR A 92 -15.47 1.05 7.53
N PRO A 93 -15.91 2.08 8.29
CA PRO A 93 -16.42 1.87 9.64
C PRO A 93 -17.69 1.00 9.58
N ALA A 94 -17.70 -0.06 10.37
CA ALA A 94 -18.75 -1.07 10.35
C ALA A 94 -19.51 -1.18 11.67
N CYS A 95 -20.63 -1.87 11.62
CA CYS A 95 -21.39 -2.31 12.78
C CYS A 95 -21.78 -3.79 12.64
N LYS A 96 -22.32 -4.40 13.71
CA LYS A 96 -22.82 -5.78 13.72
C LYS A 96 -21.81 -6.82 13.18
N THR A 97 -20.56 -6.72 13.66
CA THR A 97 -19.45 -7.56 13.15
C THR A 97 -19.32 -8.91 13.85
N LYS A 98 -20.01 -9.16 14.97
CA LYS A 98 -19.76 -10.27 15.91
C LYS A 98 -19.68 -11.66 15.27
N ASP A 99 -20.57 -11.96 14.31
CA ASP A 99 -20.68 -13.28 13.71
C ASP A 99 -20.15 -13.33 12.27
N LEU A 100 -19.44 -12.27 11.84
CA LEU A 100 -18.90 -12.18 10.49
C LEU A 100 -17.43 -12.59 10.46
N PRO A 101 -16.96 -13.27 9.39
CA PRO A 101 -15.57 -13.68 9.28
C PRO A 101 -14.64 -12.48 9.12
N ARG A 102 -13.47 -12.55 9.74
CA ARG A 102 -12.40 -11.59 9.48
C ARG A 102 -11.81 -11.81 8.09
N ALA A 103 -11.51 -10.70 7.42
CA ALA A 103 -10.88 -10.74 6.11
C ALA A 103 -9.42 -11.21 6.22
N PRO A 104 -8.96 -12.12 5.33
CA PRO A 104 -7.55 -12.41 5.22
C PRO A 104 -6.78 -11.19 4.68
N TRP A 105 -5.51 -11.08 5.04
CA TRP A 105 -4.60 -10.07 4.52
C TRP A 105 -4.45 -10.14 3.01
N MET A 106 -4.27 -11.36 2.49
CA MET A 106 -4.31 -11.72 1.08
C MET A 106 -5.13 -13.00 0.89
N THR A 107 -5.62 -13.25 -0.32
CA THR A 107 -6.15 -14.57 -0.67
C THR A 107 -5.03 -15.61 -0.65
N GLN A 108 -5.39 -16.88 -0.44
CA GLN A 108 -4.40 -17.96 -0.32
C GLN A 108 -3.53 -18.15 -1.58
N GLY A 109 -4.14 -17.98 -2.77
CA GLY A 109 -3.42 -18.07 -4.04
C GLY A 109 -2.42 -16.93 -4.23
N ALA A 110 -2.87 -15.70 -3.98
CA ALA A 110 -2.02 -14.51 -4.08
C ALA A 110 -0.88 -14.54 -3.04
N LEU A 111 -1.17 -14.92 -1.80
CA LEU A 111 -0.15 -15.01 -0.74
C LEU A 111 0.91 -16.07 -1.08
N ARG A 112 0.51 -17.23 -1.59
CA ARG A 112 1.47 -18.27 -2.02
C ARG A 112 2.42 -17.75 -3.11
N ALA A 113 1.89 -17.04 -4.11
CA ALA A 113 2.70 -16.47 -5.17
C ALA A 113 3.63 -15.37 -4.66
N PHE A 114 3.12 -14.50 -3.78
CA PHE A 114 3.91 -13.42 -3.15
C PHE A 114 5.07 -13.97 -2.31
N LEU A 115 4.80 -14.96 -1.46
CA LEU A 115 5.85 -15.60 -0.63
C LEU A 115 6.91 -16.31 -1.49
N ALA A 116 6.48 -16.96 -2.59
CA ALA A 116 7.40 -17.65 -3.50
C ALA A 116 8.30 -16.63 -4.23
N ASP A 117 7.76 -15.52 -4.72
CA ASP A 117 8.52 -14.45 -5.36
C ASP A 117 9.52 -13.78 -4.38
N ALA A 118 9.08 -13.55 -3.15
CA ALA A 118 9.89 -12.98 -2.09
C ALA A 118 10.95 -13.96 -1.52
N GLY A 119 10.89 -15.24 -1.90
CA GLY A 119 11.80 -16.28 -1.39
C GLY A 119 11.56 -16.68 0.07
N PHE A 120 10.33 -16.45 0.59
CA PHE A 120 9.94 -16.86 1.94
C PHE A 120 9.27 -18.25 1.92
N PRO A 121 9.92 -19.32 2.45
CA PRO A 121 9.35 -20.67 2.48
C PRO A 121 8.35 -20.84 3.65
N LEU A 122 7.35 -19.97 3.67
CA LEU A 122 6.27 -20.00 4.67
C LEU A 122 5.02 -20.67 4.10
N ASP A 123 4.28 -21.39 4.96
CA ASP A 123 2.95 -21.88 4.61
C ASP A 123 1.97 -20.69 4.51
N PRO A 124 1.29 -20.48 3.36
CA PRO A 124 0.28 -19.42 3.22
C PRO A 124 -0.85 -19.49 4.27
N ALA A 125 -1.08 -20.65 4.88
CA ALA A 125 -2.06 -20.81 5.97
C ALA A 125 -1.69 -20.02 7.23
N LEU A 126 -0.41 -19.61 7.37
CA LEU A 126 0.07 -18.74 8.45
C LEU A 126 -0.25 -17.26 8.21
N GLY A 127 -0.75 -16.90 7.03
CA GLY A 127 -1.11 -15.53 6.68
C GLY A 127 -2.05 -14.89 7.71
N PRO A 128 -1.84 -13.60 8.04
CA PRO A 128 -2.62 -12.94 9.08
C PRO A 128 -4.07 -12.68 8.63
N LEU A 129 -4.95 -12.58 9.63
CA LEU A 129 -6.27 -11.99 9.46
C LEU A 129 -6.19 -10.50 9.81
N THR A 130 -6.84 -9.68 9.01
CA THR A 130 -6.99 -8.24 9.27
C THR A 130 -7.98 -8.00 10.42
N ALA A 131 -8.13 -6.77 10.88
CA ALA A 131 -9.17 -6.41 11.84
C ALA A 131 -10.56 -6.27 11.19
N ALA A 132 -10.62 -6.27 9.85
CA ALA A 132 -11.87 -6.04 9.12
C ALA A 132 -12.73 -7.31 9.00
N HIS A 133 -14.04 -7.13 9.03
CA HIS A 133 -15.04 -8.17 8.85
C HIS A 133 -15.64 -8.11 7.44
N VAL A 134 -15.64 -9.24 6.74
CA VAL A 134 -16.14 -9.33 5.35
C VAL A 134 -17.64 -9.11 5.32
N GLY A 135 -18.09 -8.15 4.50
CA GLY A 135 -19.50 -7.89 4.26
C GLY A 135 -20.26 -7.26 5.42
N ALA A 136 -19.56 -6.80 6.47
CA ALA A 136 -20.21 -6.16 7.60
C ALA A 136 -21.01 -4.92 7.17
N PRO A 137 -22.21 -4.65 7.75
CA PRO A 137 -22.98 -3.44 7.45
C PRO A 137 -22.18 -2.18 7.80
N VAL A 138 -22.31 -1.15 6.96
CA VAL A 138 -21.68 0.15 7.21
C VAL A 138 -22.26 0.81 8.47
N HIS A 139 -21.39 1.34 9.31
CA HIS A 139 -21.79 2.16 10.44
C HIS A 139 -22.33 3.52 9.95
N GLN A 140 -23.63 3.76 10.16
CA GLN A 140 -24.29 4.99 9.74
C GLN A 140 -23.94 6.13 10.70
N THR A 141 -23.10 7.07 10.28
CA THR A 141 -22.65 8.22 11.10
C THR A 141 -23.55 9.45 10.97
N GLY A 142 -24.62 9.36 10.15
CA GLY A 142 -25.45 10.52 9.79
C GLY A 142 -24.82 11.43 8.72
N HIS A 143 -23.57 11.17 8.34
CA HIS A 143 -22.83 11.88 7.29
C HIS A 143 -22.17 10.90 6.34
N ARG A 144 -21.96 11.32 5.09
CA ARG A 144 -21.18 10.54 4.13
C ARG A 144 -19.70 10.44 4.57
N LEU A 145 -19.09 9.30 4.29
CA LEU A 145 -17.71 9.00 4.66
C LEU A 145 -16.74 9.67 3.68
N PRO A 146 -15.77 10.47 4.13
CA PRO A 146 -14.66 10.91 3.29
C PRO A 146 -13.93 9.69 2.76
N VAL A 147 -13.42 9.80 1.52
CA VAL A 147 -12.83 8.67 0.79
C VAL A 147 -11.33 8.85 0.67
N LEU A 148 -10.60 7.75 0.85
CA LEU A 148 -9.18 7.68 0.57
C LEU A 148 -8.94 6.57 -0.45
N VAL A 149 -8.08 6.82 -1.44
CA VAL A 149 -7.65 5.81 -2.40
C VAL A 149 -6.20 5.45 -2.11
N TYR A 150 -5.92 4.17 -1.91
CA TYR A 150 -4.59 3.64 -1.68
C TYR A 150 -4.03 2.91 -2.91
N SER A 151 -2.77 3.19 -3.24
CA SER A 151 -2.01 2.57 -4.33
C SER A 151 -0.70 1.98 -3.81
N HIS A 152 -0.48 0.69 -4.08
CA HIS A 152 0.68 -0.08 -3.62
C HIS A 152 1.98 0.25 -4.38
N GLY A 153 3.10 -0.25 -3.89
CA GLY A 153 4.40 -0.17 -4.55
C GLY A 153 4.56 -1.15 -5.73
N ALA A 154 5.67 -1.04 -6.44
CA ALA A 154 5.99 -1.94 -7.55
C ALA A 154 6.06 -3.40 -7.08
N GLY A 155 5.36 -4.30 -7.78
CA GLY A 155 5.39 -5.72 -7.49
C GLY A 155 4.80 -6.10 -6.13
N SER A 156 3.86 -5.32 -5.59
CA SER A 156 3.24 -5.55 -4.28
C SER A 156 1.76 -5.97 -4.40
N HIS A 157 0.89 -5.52 -3.51
CA HIS A 157 -0.54 -5.83 -3.51
C HIS A 157 -1.33 -4.79 -2.71
N ARG A 158 -2.66 -4.73 -2.89
CA ARG A 158 -3.56 -3.75 -2.24
C ARG A 158 -3.63 -3.82 -0.71
N GLY A 159 -3.07 -4.87 -0.10
CA GLY A 159 -3.06 -5.10 1.35
C GLY A 159 -1.71 -4.82 2.02
N ASP A 160 -0.70 -4.31 1.34
CA ASP A 160 0.65 -4.14 1.90
C ASP A 160 0.77 -3.03 2.98
N HIS A 161 -0.27 -2.21 3.13
CA HIS A 161 -0.41 -1.16 4.15
C HIS A 161 -1.71 -1.29 4.95
N THR A 162 -2.15 -2.53 5.23
CA THR A 162 -3.41 -2.80 5.96
C THR A 162 -3.44 -2.14 7.33
N ILE A 163 -2.32 -2.02 8.04
CA ILE A 163 -2.23 -1.32 9.34
C ILE A 163 -2.76 0.11 9.20
N MET A 164 -2.30 0.84 8.20
CA MET A 164 -2.73 2.22 7.94
C MET A 164 -4.17 2.29 7.42
N VAL A 165 -4.54 1.39 6.51
CA VAL A 165 -5.86 1.32 5.90
C VAL A 165 -6.95 1.06 6.94
N GLN A 166 -6.76 0.06 7.80
CA GLN A 166 -7.74 -0.25 8.84
C GLN A 166 -7.78 0.80 9.95
N GLU A 167 -6.67 1.48 10.23
CA GLU A 167 -6.63 2.62 11.14
C GLU A 167 -7.54 3.75 10.63
N LEU A 168 -7.33 4.19 9.40
CA LEU A 168 -8.14 5.24 8.76
C LEU A 168 -9.62 4.85 8.70
N ALA A 169 -9.93 3.59 8.35
CA ALA A 169 -11.30 3.10 8.32
C ALA A 169 -11.95 3.09 9.71
N SER A 170 -11.21 2.67 10.75
CA SER A 170 -11.71 2.67 12.13
C SER A 170 -12.00 4.07 12.67
N HIS A 171 -11.36 5.09 12.10
CA HIS A 171 -11.58 6.50 12.40
C HIS A 171 -12.65 7.17 11.51
N GLY A 172 -13.35 6.38 10.67
CA GLY A 172 -14.53 6.85 9.92
C GLY A 172 -14.24 7.33 8.51
N TYR A 173 -13.16 6.88 7.87
CA TYR A 173 -12.94 7.02 6.43
C TYR A 173 -13.47 5.78 5.70
N ALA A 174 -13.86 5.94 4.44
CA ALA A 174 -13.88 4.84 3.50
C ALA A 174 -12.53 4.81 2.77
N VAL A 175 -11.84 3.66 2.77
CA VAL A 175 -10.56 3.51 2.07
C VAL A 175 -10.74 2.51 0.95
N VAL A 176 -10.40 2.89 -0.28
CA VAL A 176 -10.41 2.00 -1.44
C VAL A 176 -8.97 1.64 -1.78
N THR A 177 -8.61 0.37 -1.64
CA THR A 177 -7.29 -0.15 -2.01
C THR A 177 -7.38 -0.87 -3.33
N VAL A 178 -6.39 -0.71 -4.23
CA VAL A 178 -6.44 -1.27 -5.59
C VAL A 178 -5.20 -2.10 -5.89
N ASP A 179 -5.40 -3.29 -6.52
CA ASP A 179 -4.33 -4.03 -7.18
C ASP A 179 -4.17 -3.54 -8.61
N HIS A 180 -3.00 -3.05 -8.95
CA HIS A 180 -2.63 -2.74 -10.33
C HIS A 180 -2.26 -4.02 -11.06
N THR A 181 -3.25 -4.69 -11.63
CA THR A 181 -3.13 -6.01 -12.30
C THR A 181 -1.91 -6.05 -13.22
N TYR A 182 -1.12 -7.12 -13.16
CA TYR A 182 0.20 -7.30 -13.78
C TYR A 182 1.35 -6.47 -13.17
N ASP A 183 1.08 -5.76 -12.07
CA ASP A 183 2.09 -5.21 -11.17
C ASP A 183 1.75 -5.53 -9.72
N ALA A 184 0.77 -6.40 -9.51
CA ALA A 184 0.31 -6.88 -8.21
C ALA A 184 0.12 -8.39 -8.20
N PHE A 185 0.24 -8.99 -6.99
CA PHE A 185 -0.21 -10.34 -6.72
C PHE A 185 -1.70 -10.30 -6.41
N SER A 186 -2.53 -10.64 -7.39
CA SER A 186 -3.97 -10.50 -7.31
C SER A 186 -4.70 -11.77 -7.74
N GLU A 187 -5.68 -12.20 -6.97
CA GLU A 187 -6.55 -13.33 -7.30
C GLU A 187 -7.97 -12.82 -7.54
N PHE A 188 -8.53 -13.20 -8.70
CA PHE A 188 -9.87 -12.81 -9.13
C PHE A 188 -10.91 -13.81 -8.63
N PRO A 189 -12.22 -13.46 -8.63
CA PRO A 189 -13.28 -14.34 -8.12
C PRO A 189 -13.39 -15.68 -8.84
N ASP A 190 -12.95 -15.76 -10.09
CA ASP A 190 -12.90 -16.99 -10.91
C ASP A 190 -11.68 -17.89 -10.56
N GLY A 191 -10.87 -17.51 -9.57
CA GLY A 191 -9.65 -18.20 -9.15
C GLY A 191 -8.43 -17.88 -10.01
N ARG A 192 -8.56 -17.02 -11.02
CA ARG A 192 -7.43 -16.59 -11.84
C ARG A 192 -6.49 -15.72 -11.03
N LEU A 193 -5.24 -16.15 -10.96
CA LEU A 193 -4.15 -15.42 -10.33
C LEU A 193 -3.40 -14.58 -11.37
N THR A 194 -3.11 -13.33 -11.03
CA THR A 194 -2.16 -12.49 -11.76
C THR A 194 -1.01 -12.10 -10.83
N VAL A 195 0.18 -12.05 -11.39
CA VAL A 195 1.43 -11.67 -10.72
C VAL A 195 2.08 -10.51 -11.47
N PRO A 196 3.08 -9.84 -10.89
CA PRO A 196 3.84 -8.82 -11.61
C PRO A 196 4.43 -9.37 -12.91
N ALA A 197 4.32 -8.59 -14.00
CA ALA A 197 4.82 -9.00 -15.32
C ALA A 197 6.34 -9.18 -15.28
N GLU A 198 6.84 -10.28 -15.84
CA GLU A 198 8.27 -10.59 -15.94
C GLU A 198 8.92 -9.99 -17.20
N VAL A 199 8.11 -9.69 -18.20
CA VAL A 199 8.51 -9.13 -19.50
C VAL A 199 7.73 -7.88 -19.83
N PRO A 200 8.28 -6.94 -20.64
CA PRO A 200 7.58 -5.75 -21.08
C PRO A 200 6.27 -6.08 -21.84
N PRO A 201 5.27 -5.17 -21.78
CA PRO A 201 5.32 -3.85 -21.15
C PRO A 201 5.18 -3.90 -19.63
N PHE A 202 5.97 -3.07 -18.93
CA PHE A 202 5.84 -2.90 -17.48
C PHE A 202 5.03 -1.67 -17.14
N LEU A 203 4.15 -1.77 -16.13
CA LEU A 203 3.36 -0.65 -15.68
C LEU A 203 4.24 0.39 -14.96
N GLY A 204 4.11 1.65 -15.38
CA GLY A 204 4.70 2.80 -14.73
C GLY A 204 3.73 3.52 -13.78
N PRO A 205 4.19 4.55 -13.05
CA PRO A 205 3.29 5.34 -12.19
C PRO A 205 2.16 6.04 -12.95
N ARG A 206 2.30 6.31 -14.26
CA ARG A 206 1.24 6.87 -15.10
C ARG A 206 0.11 5.86 -15.36
N ASP A 207 0.42 4.58 -15.48
CA ASP A 207 -0.58 3.51 -15.60
C ASP A 207 -1.36 3.38 -14.29
N PHE A 208 -0.66 3.43 -13.15
CA PHE A 208 -1.28 3.47 -11.83
C PHE A 208 -2.19 4.70 -11.67
N THR A 209 -1.75 5.87 -12.13
CA THR A 209 -2.57 7.09 -12.16
C THR A 209 -3.87 6.88 -12.93
N THR A 210 -3.80 6.21 -14.08
CA THR A 210 -5.01 5.91 -14.88
C THR A 210 -5.94 4.93 -14.16
N ASP A 211 -5.39 3.91 -13.51
CA ASP A 211 -6.17 2.98 -12.68
C ASP A 211 -6.83 3.71 -11.48
N ILE A 212 -6.09 4.59 -10.79
CA ILE A 212 -6.63 5.38 -9.67
C ILE A 212 -7.79 6.27 -10.15
N ARG A 213 -7.65 6.94 -11.29
CA ARG A 213 -8.73 7.78 -11.83
C ARG A 213 -9.98 6.97 -12.15
N PHE A 214 -9.84 5.78 -12.71
CA PHE A 214 -10.97 4.87 -12.86
C PHE A 214 -11.58 4.48 -11.50
N VAL A 215 -10.77 4.24 -10.46
CA VAL A 215 -11.27 3.98 -9.10
C VAL A 215 -12.02 5.21 -8.55
N LEU A 216 -11.63 6.44 -8.89
CA LEU A 216 -12.39 7.64 -8.52
C LEU A 216 -13.78 7.66 -9.19
N ASP A 217 -13.89 7.21 -10.44
CA ASP A 217 -15.19 7.06 -11.13
C ASP A 217 -16.05 5.99 -10.43
N VAL A 218 -15.44 4.89 -9.99
CA VAL A 218 -16.09 3.85 -9.18
C VAL A 218 -16.61 4.42 -7.84
N VAL A 219 -15.85 5.27 -7.17
CA VAL A 219 -16.26 5.96 -5.94
C VAL A 219 -17.48 6.83 -6.17
N GLU A 220 -17.53 7.58 -7.27
CA GLU A 220 -18.71 8.38 -7.64
C GLU A 220 -19.92 7.49 -7.93
N GLY A 221 -19.72 6.36 -8.63
CA GLY A 221 -20.76 5.36 -8.85
C GLY A 221 -21.36 4.81 -7.56
N LEU A 222 -20.51 4.38 -6.61
CA LEU A 222 -20.93 3.93 -5.28
C LEU A 222 -21.69 5.02 -4.51
N ALA A 223 -21.21 6.28 -4.59
CA ALA A 223 -21.86 7.43 -3.96
C ALA A 223 -23.24 7.76 -4.57
N ALA A 224 -23.40 7.47 -5.86
CA ALA A 224 -24.66 7.60 -6.59
C ALA A 224 -25.61 6.39 -6.43
N GLY A 225 -25.19 5.35 -5.73
CA GLY A 225 -26.00 4.16 -5.49
C GLY A 225 -25.84 3.04 -6.52
N HIS A 226 -24.81 3.08 -7.35
CA HIS A 226 -24.54 2.05 -8.36
C HIS A 226 -23.54 1.02 -7.82
N ASN A 227 -23.83 -0.26 -8.03
CA ASN A 227 -22.89 -1.34 -7.74
C ASN A 227 -21.90 -1.49 -8.90
N PRO A 228 -20.59 -1.24 -8.69
CA PRO A 228 -19.59 -1.32 -9.76
C PRO A 228 -19.01 -2.72 -9.95
N ASP A 229 -19.37 -3.68 -9.09
CA ASP A 229 -18.86 -5.04 -9.18
C ASP A 229 -19.40 -5.73 -10.43
N VAL A 230 -18.52 -6.13 -11.35
CA VAL A 230 -18.92 -6.68 -12.65
C VAL A 230 -19.58 -8.05 -12.54
N ASP A 231 -19.35 -8.79 -11.44
CA ASP A 231 -19.98 -10.07 -11.17
C ASP A 231 -21.36 -9.88 -10.52
N GLY A 232 -21.78 -8.63 -10.25
CA GLY A 232 -23.05 -8.29 -9.62
C GLY A 232 -23.17 -8.76 -8.17
N ARG A 233 -22.05 -9.02 -7.48
CA ARG A 233 -22.07 -9.50 -6.09
C ARG A 233 -22.72 -8.47 -5.17
N PRO A 234 -23.55 -8.92 -4.21
CA PRO A 234 -24.19 -8.03 -3.25
C PRO A 234 -23.16 -7.22 -2.45
N LEU A 235 -23.39 -5.92 -2.34
CA LEU A 235 -22.58 -5.06 -1.49
C LEU A 235 -23.12 -5.03 -0.05
N PRO A 236 -22.25 -4.73 0.93
CA PRO A 236 -22.66 -4.60 2.33
C PRO A 236 -23.78 -3.58 2.51
N GLN A 237 -24.70 -3.88 3.43
CA GLN A 237 -25.82 -2.98 3.74
C GLN A 237 -25.31 -1.58 4.10
N GLY A 238 -25.84 -0.56 3.43
CA GLY A 238 -25.53 0.83 3.67
C GLY A 238 -24.24 1.34 2.99
N LEU A 239 -23.57 0.54 2.14
CA LEU A 239 -22.39 1.02 1.42
C LEU A 239 -22.78 1.93 0.24
N LEU A 240 -23.81 1.57 -0.51
CA LEU A 240 -24.33 2.42 -1.58
C LEU A 240 -24.86 3.74 -1.01
N GLY A 241 -24.37 4.85 -1.55
CA GLY A 241 -24.70 6.20 -1.08
C GLY A 241 -23.93 6.67 0.15
N ALA A 242 -23.08 5.82 0.77
CA ALA A 242 -22.34 6.18 1.99
C ALA A 242 -21.11 7.06 1.74
N LEU A 243 -20.55 7.04 0.54
CA LEU A 243 -19.30 7.72 0.22
C LEU A 243 -19.50 9.21 -0.08
N ASP A 244 -18.52 10.03 0.31
CA ASP A 244 -18.52 11.47 0.01
C ASP A 244 -17.56 11.80 -1.14
N PRO A 245 -18.04 11.97 -2.38
CA PRO A 245 -17.20 12.27 -3.53
C PRO A 245 -16.64 13.70 -3.54
N GLN A 246 -17.03 14.55 -2.55
CA GLN A 246 -16.48 15.90 -2.42
C GLN A 246 -15.27 15.95 -1.46
N ARG A 247 -15.02 14.87 -0.70
CA ARG A 247 -13.93 14.78 0.26
C ARG A 247 -13.08 13.55 -0.03
N ILE A 248 -12.25 13.63 -1.08
CA ILE A 248 -11.38 12.55 -1.53
C ILE A 248 -9.93 12.91 -1.28
N GLY A 249 -9.18 11.99 -0.68
CA GLY A 249 -7.72 11.99 -0.62
C GLY A 249 -7.14 10.76 -1.29
N ALA A 250 -5.83 10.79 -1.55
CA ALA A 250 -5.11 9.64 -2.08
C ALA A 250 -3.78 9.47 -1.34
N PHE A 251 -3.34 8.24 -1.21
CA PHE A 251 -2.02 7.93 -0.68
C PHE A 251 -1.45 6.68 -1.33
N GLY A 252 -0.13 6.56 -1.28
CA GLY A 252 0.51 5.39 -1.86
C GLY A 252 1.94 5.23 -1.42
N TRP A 253 2.43 4.01 -1.56
CA TRP A 253 3.79 3.64 -1.22
C TRP A 253 4.65 3.49 -2.48
N SER A 254 5.91 3.94 -2.43
CA SER A 254 6.87 3.72 -3.52
C SER A 254 6.33 4.24 -4.87
N LYS A 255 6.16 3.38 -5.88
CA LYS A 255 5.53 3.68 -7.17
C LYS A 255 4.13 4.30 -6.97
N GLY A 256 3.33 3.76 -6.04
CA GLY A 256 2.02 4.29 -5.68
C GLY A 256 2.07 5.71 -5.10
N GLY A 257 3.14 6.05 -4.36
CA GLY A 257 3.37 7.41 -3.87
C GLY A 257 3.61 8.41 -5.00
N THR A 258 4.38 8.02 -6.02
CA THR A 258 4.53 8.81 -7.26
C THR A 258 3.20 8.91 -8.03
N ALA A 259 2.48 7.79 -8.15
CA ALA A 259 1.17 7.78 -8.82
C ALA A 259 0.15 8.67 -8.09
N THR A 260 0.20 8.76 -6.76
CA THR A 260 -0.62 9.69 -5.97
C THR A 260 -0.38 11.15 -6.39
N ALA A 261 0.90 11.56 -6.48
CA ALA A 261 1.24 12.92 -6.93
C ALA A 261 0.76 13.19 -8.37
N LEU A 262 1.00 12.24 -9.29
CA LEU A 262 0.55 12.35 -10.68
C LEU A 262 -0.99 12.37 -10.79
N THR A 263 -1.69 11.59 -9.94
CA THR A 263 -3.17 11.60 -9.91
C THR A 263 -3.68 12.97 -9.47
N MET A 264 -3.11 13.58 -8.45
CA MET A 264 -3.52 14.93 -8.04
C MET A 264 -3.32 15.96 -9.15
N LEU A 265 -2.25 15.86 -9.94
CA LEU A 265 -2.05 16.75 -11.09
C LEU A 265 -3.06 16.51 -12.21
N ALA A 266 -3.48 15.27 -12.41
CA ALA A 266 -4.38 14.87 -13.51
C ALA A 266 -5.87 14.97 -13.15
N ASP A 267 -6.22 15.00 -11.85
CA ASP A 267 -7.62 14.91 -11.39
C ASP A 267 -7.85 15.81 -10.17
N GLN A 268 -8.76 16.76 -10.33
CA GLN A 268 -9.07 17.78 -9.31
C GLN A 268 -9.94 17.23 -8.16
N ARG A 269 -10.52 16.04 -8.28
CA ARG A 269 -11.33 15.42 -7.22
C ARG A 269 -10.49 15.07 -5.99
N VAL A 270 -9.18 14.83 -6.16
CA VAL A 270 -8.30 14.50 -5.03
C VAL A 270 -7.82 15.77 -4.34
N GLY A 271 -8.40 16.06 -3.15
CA GLY A 271 -8.15 17.28 -2.39
C GLY A 271 -6.87 17.25 -1.53
N ALA A 272 -6.34 16.07 -1.18
CA ALA A 272 -5.14 15.91 -0.36
C ALA A 272 -4.37 14.65 -0.74
N GLY A 273 -3.05 14.68 -0.75
CA GLY A 273 -2.19 13.56 -1.13
C GLY A 273 -1.07 13.26 -0.14
N LEU A 274 -0.78 11.97 0.03
CA LEU A 274 0.33 11.49 0.87
C LEU A 274 1.18 10.49 0.08
N SER A 275 2.48 10.76 -0.02
CA SER A 275 3.46 9.80 -0.53
C SER A 275 4.25 9.17 0.60
N ILE A 276 4.25 7.84 0.63
CA ILE A 276 5.06 7.02 1.53
C ILE A 276 6.27 6.54 0.75
N ASP A 277 7.40 7.18 0.99
CA ASP A 277 8.70 6.88 0.38
C ASP A 277 8.64 6.67 -1.15
N GLY A 278 7.92 7.56 -1.86
CA GLY A 278 7.81 7.55 -3.32
C GLY A 278 9.02 8.22 -3.98
N PRO A 279 9.62 7.62 -5.04
CA PRO A 279 10.81 8.16 -5.71
C PRO A 279 10.53 9.37 -6.61
N MET A 280 9.26 9.74 -6.85
CA MET A 280 8.79 10.82 -7.73
C MET A 280 9.31 10.72 -9.16
N GLN A 281 9.47 9.49 -9.66
CA GLN A 281 9.87 9.19 -11.03
C GLN A 281 8.70 8.68 -11.88
N PRO A 282 8.51 9.24 -13.11
CA PRO A 282 9.34 10.24 -13.79
C PRO A 282 9.29 11.60 -13.08
N THR A 283 10.33 12.42 -13.26
CA THR A 283 10.42 13.76 -12.67
C THR A 283 9.14 14.56 -12.87
N ILE A 284 8.62 15.09 -11.76
CA ILE A 284 7.39 15.91 -11.75
C ILE A 284 7.79 17.39 -11.74
N THR A 285 7.49 18.09 -12.84
CA THR A 285 7.85 19.50 -13.04
C THR A 285 6.66 20.45 -12.99
N THR A 286 5.45 19.92 -12.81
CA THR A 286 4.21 20.69 -12.71
C THR A 286 3.94 21.06 -11.26
N ASP A 287 3.56 22.32 -11.01
CA ASP A 287 3.22 22.81 -9.70
C ASP A 287 1.92 22.17 -9.18
N LEU A 288 1.89 21.85 -7.87
CA LEU A 288 0.74 21.30 -7.17
C LEU A 288 0.36 22.24 -6.01
N ASP A 289 -0.85 22.78 -6.04
CA ASP A 289 -1.36 23.78 -5.10
C ASP A 289 -2.20 23.20 -3.93
N ARG A 290 -2.54 21.89 -4.00
CA ARG A 290 -3.29 21.18 -2.96
C ARG A 290 -2.36 20.57 -1.92
N PRO A 291 -2.85 20.34 -0.67
CA PRO A 291 -2.07 19.77 0.41
C PRO A 291 -1.39 18.45 0.03
N PHE A 292 -0.08 18.37 0.31
CA PHE A 292 0.69 17.16 0.05
C PHE A 292 1.68 16.88 1.20
N MET A 293 1.65 15.66 1.73
CA MET A 293 2.61 15.19 2.72
C MET A 293 3.55 14.15 2.12
N VAL A 294 4.83 14.23 2.47
CA VAL A 294 5.86 13.27 2.08
C VAL A 294 6.42 12.61 3.34
N MET A 295 6.21 11.30 3.46
CA MET A 295 6.82 10.47 4.50
C MET A 295 8.01 9.73 3.88
N ASN A 296 9.21 10.26 4.03
CA ASN A 296 10.42 9.65 3.48
C ASN A 296 10.99 8.57 4.39
N ALA A 297 11.68 7.62 3.79
CA ALA A 297 12.56 6.66 4.43
C ALA A 297 13.89 6.57 3.66
N SER A 298 13.93 5.81 2.56
CA SER A 298 15.10 5.67 1.68
C SER A 298 15.16 6.75 0.60
N PHE A 299 14.01 7.12 0.01
CA PHE A 299 13.94 8.10 -1.09
C PHE A 299 13.77 9.53 -0.54
N THR A 300 14.83 10.01 0.10
CA THR A 300 14.87 11.38 0.65
C THR A 300 15.18 12.42 -0.41
N ARG A 301 14.87 13.69 -0.14
CA ARG A 301 15.26 14.83 -1.00
C ARG A 301 16.77 14.92 -1.21
N ALA A 302 17.57 14.49 -0.23
CA ALA A 302 19.02 14.49 -0.35
C ALA A 302 19.55 13.35 -1.24
N ALA A 303 18.86 12.21 -1.27
CA ALA A 303 19.26 11.03 -2.01
C ALA A 303 18.70 11.00 -3.45
N MET A 304 17.53 11.61 -3.68
CA MET A 304 16.78 11.53 -4.92
C MET A 304 16.49 12.92 -5.50
N PRO A 305 17.14 13.31 -6.61
CA PRO A 305 16.89 14.60 -7.26
C PRO A 305 15.43 14.81 -7.66
N ASP A 306 14.72 13.75 -8.08
CA ASP A 306 13.30 13.83 -8.46
C ASP A 306 12.39 14.18 -7.27
N VAL A 307 12.70 13.66 -6.07
CA VAL A 307 11.99 14.01 -4.83
C VAL A 307 12.29 15.46 -4.43
N ALA A 308 13.53 15.90 -4.60
CA ALA A 308 13.91 17.30 -4.34
C ALA A 308 13.20 18.25 -5.32
N GLU A 309 13.15 17.92 -6.61
CA GLU A 309 12.42 18.71 -7.61
C GLU A 309 10.94 18.77 -7.28
N PHE A 310 10.29 17.63 -7.01
CA PHE A 310 8.87 17.61 -6.65
C PHE A 310 8.56 18.48 -5.43
N TRP A 311 9.44 18.46 -4.41
CA TRP A 311 9.29 19.34 -3.24
C TRP A 311 9.22 20.82 -3.63
N THR A 312 9.98 21.25 -4.62
CA THR A 312 9.94 22.63 -5.11
C THR A 312 8.66 22.97 -5.86
N ARG A 313 7.90 21.95 -6.32
CA ARG A 313 6.64 22.12 -7.04
C ARG A 313 5.41 22.15 -6.13
N LEU A 314 5.57 21.83 -4.85
CA LEU A 314 4.47 21.91 -3.88
C LEU A 314 4.25 23.37 -3.47
N ARG A 315 3.15 23.99 -3.92
CA ARG A 315 2.80 25.39 -3.67
C ARG A 315 1.77 25.55 -2.56
N GLY A 316 0.96 24.52 -2.30
CA GLY A 316 0.00 24.48 -1.21
C GLY A 316 0.66 24.12 0.13
N TRP A 317 -0.18 23.71 1.08
CA TRP A 317 0.33 23.14 2.34
C TRP A 317 1.19 21.92 2.04
N ARG A 318 2.37 21.87 2.62
CA ARG A 318 3.30 20.77 2.45
C ARG A 318 4.02 20.42 3.75
N LEU A 319 4.29 19.14 3.93
CA LEU A 319 5.09 18.63 5.04
C LEU A 319 5.95 17.47 4.56
N ASN A 320 7.23 17.46 4.96
CA ASN A 320 8.10 16.33 4.77
C ASN A 320 8.57 15.82 6.14
N ILE A 321 8.26 14.58 6.45
CA ILE A 321 8.72 13.89 7.66
C ILE A 321 9.54 12.66 7.31
N ARG A 322 10.41 12.26 8.25
CA ARG A 322 11.21 11.04 8.21
C ARG A 322 11.40 10.51 9.61
N ALA A 323 11.24 9.20 9.82
CA ALA A 323 11.61 8.59 11.08
C ALA A 323 13.07 8.09 11.03
N ASP A 324 13.82 8.34 12.11
CA ASP A 324 15.18 7.84 12.25
C ASP A 324 15.19 6.31 12.25
N GLY A 325 16.09 5.72 11.50
CA GLY A 325 16.19 4.26 11.36
C GLY A 325 15.18 3.62 10.40
N ALA A 326 14.26 4.38 9.81
CA ALA A 326 13.34 3.88 8.80
C ALA A 326 14.04 3.69 7.44
N ILE A 327 13.67 2.61 6.75
CA ILE A 327 14.02 2.32 5.36
C ILE A 327 12.75 2.06 4.54
N HIS A 328 12.86 1.73 3.26
CA HIS A 328 11.76 1.66 2.30
C HIS A 328 10.54 0.83 2.76
N LYS A 329 10.75 -0.28 3.46
CA LYS A 329 9.68 -1.18 3.93
C LYS A 329 9.17 -0.89 5.34
N THR A 330 9.76 0.06 6.05
CA THR A 330 9.43 0.33 7.46
C THR A 330 7.99 0.83 7.67
N TYR A 331 7.43 1.56 6.69
CA TYR A 331 6.09 2.15 6.83
C TYR A 331 4.97 1.27 6.26
N GLY A 332 5.22 -0.01 5.98
CA GLY A 332 4.23 -0.99 5.57
C GLY A 332 3.98 -2.07 6.62
N ASP A 333 3.14 -3.04 6.27
CA ASP A 333 2.84 -4.20 7.12
C ASP A 333 4.09 -5.07 7.33
N ASP A 334 5.08 -4.98 6.44
CA ASP A 334 6.39 -5.63 6.53
C ASP A 334 7.10 -5.34 7.85
N ALA A 335 6.97 -4.13 8.41
CA ALA A 335 7.55 -3.79 9.72
C ALA A 335 7.08 -4.72 10.85
N THR A 336 5.88 -5.25 10.74
CA THR A 336 5.29 -6.17 11.73
C THR A 336 5.43 -7.64 11.31
N LEU A 337 5.24 -7.94 10.01
CA LEU A 337 5.18 -9.32 9.52
C LEU A 337 6.56 -9.94 9.35
N ILE A 338 7.58 -9.18 8.90
CA ILE A 338 8.94 -9.71 8.70
C ILE A 338 9.59 -10.19 10.02
N PRO A 339 9.51 -9.47 11.15
CA PRO A 339 10.02 -10.01 12.43
C PRO A 339 9.38 -11.33 12.82
N GLN A 340 8.06 -11.47 12.69
CA GLN A 340 7.34 -12.70 13.01
C GLN A 340 7.71 -13.86 12.06
N ALA A 341 7.79 -13.57 10.75
CA ALA A 341 8.26 -14.52 9.76
C ALA A 341 9.71 -14.92 10.01
N GLY A 342 10.55 -13.97 10.38
CA GLY A 342 11.95 -14.18 10.73
C GLY A 342 12.14 -15.11 11.91
N GLU A 343 11.30 -15.01 12.95
CA GLU A 343 11.30 -15.93 14.07
C GLU A 343 10.99 -17.37 13.64
N ILE A 344 9.97 -17.55 12.77
CA ILE A 344 9.61 -18.86 12.22
C ILE A 344 10.72 -19.44 11.34
N LEU A 345 11.40 -18.61 10.56
CA LEU A 345 12.44 -19.01 9.61
C LEU A 345 13.84 -19.05 10.20
N GLY A 346 14.01 -18.69 11.48
CA GLY A 346 15.31 -18.62 12.14
C GLY A 346 16.24 -17.53 11.59
N MET A 347 15.69 -16.41 11.13
CA MET A 347 16.46 -15.27 10.65
C MET A 347 17.19 -14.56 11.80
N THR A 348 18.37 -14.05 11.53
CA THR A 348 19.11 -13.21 12.48
C THR A 348 18.48 -11.81 12.57
N ASN A 349 18.71 -11.11 13.69
CA ASN A 349 18.31 -9.72 13.84
C ASN A 349 18.85 -8.81 12.72
N GLN A 350 20.09 -9.07 12.27
CA GLN A 350 20.69 -8.31 11.17
C GLN A 350 19.91 -8.50 9.86
N GLN A 351 19.53 -9.73 9.51
CA GLN A 351 18.72 -10.00 8.31
C GLN A 351 17.36 -9.31 8.37
N ILE A 352 16.72 -9.28 9.55
CA ILE A 352 15.46 -8.55 9.76
C ILE A 352 15.68 -7.04 9.59
N GLN A 353 16.73 -6.48 10.21
CA GLN A 353 17.05 -5.06 10.12
C GLN A 353 17.43 -4.63 8.68
N ASP A 354 18.08 -5.48 7.92
CA ASP A 354 18.39 -5.22 6.51
C ASP A 354 17.11 -5.06 5.66
N MET A 355 15.99 -5.69 6.08
CA MET A 355 14.72 -5.66 5.37
C MET A 355 13.79 -4.53 5.81
N ILE A 356 13.76 -4.19 7.10
CA ILE A 356 12.80 -3.22 7.66
C ILE A 356 13.44 -2.03 8.38
N GLY A 357 14.77 -1.94 8.43
CA GLY A 357 15.50 -0.90 9.16
C GLY A 357 15.66 -1.20 10.64
N ILE A 358 16.17 -0.21 11.38
CA ILE A 358 16.43 -0.31 12.81
C ILE A 358 15.40 0.43 13.67
N LEU A 359 14.40 1.06 13.05
CA LEU A 359 13.27 1.63 13.79
C LEU A 359 12.48 0.50 14.44
N ASP A 360 12.20 0.63 15.74
CA ASP A 360 11.39 -0.35 16.46
C ASP A 360 10.04 -0.59 15.77
N PRO A 361 9.64 -1.84 15.49
CA PRO A 361 8.42 -2.17 14.77
C PRO A 361 7.14 -1.58 15.40
N ALA A 362 7.03 -1.56 16.73
CA ALA A 362 5.87 -0.99 17.40
C ALA A 362 5.83 0.54 17.23
N ARG A 363 7.00 1.19 17.16
CA ARG A 363 7.10 2.63 16.85
C ARG A 363 6.71 2.91 15.40
N ALA A 364 7.18 2.08 14.45
CA ALA A 364 6.78 2.18 13.04
C ALA A 364 5.25 2.08 12.88
N VAL A 365 4.60 1.13 13.56
CA VAL A 365 3.14 0.99 13.59
C VAL A 365 2.47 2.26 14.08
N ARG A 366 2.91 2.83 15.21
CA ARG A 366 2.31 4.05 15.76
C ARG A 366 2.46 5.27 14.84
N ILE A 367 3.59 5.39 14.14
CA ILE A 367 3.82 6.44 13.14
C ILE A 367 2.85 6.28 11.96
N GLN A 368 2.70 5.06 11.44
CA GLN A 368 1.78 4.73 10.35
C GLN A 368 0.31 5.02 10.72
N GLN A 369 -0.06 4.82 11.97
CA GLN A 369 -1.42 5.09 12.45
C GLN A 369 -1.64 6.60 12.67
N ALA A 370 -0.71 7.30 13.28
CA ALA A 370 -0.91 8.68 13.75
C ALA A 370 -0.77 9.75 12.65
N TYR A 371 0.31 9.72 11.87
CA TYR A 371 0.62 10.83 10.94
C TYR A 371 -0.32 10.90 9.74
N PRO A 372 -0.64 9.77 9.04
CA PRO A 372 -1.62 9.80 7.96
C PRO A 372 -3.01 10.21 8.43
N LEU A 373 -3.46 9.71 9.59
CA LEU A 373 -4.74 10.11 10.17
C LEU A 373 -4.78 11.61 10.47
N ALA A 374 -3.74 12.16 11.11
CA ALA A 374 -3.66 13.58 11.40
C ALA A 374 -3.68 14.44 10.12
N PHE A 375 -2.99 13.98 9.07
CA PHE A 375 -2.94 14.68 7.79
C PHE A 375 -4.32 14.73 7.11
N PHE A 376 -4.99 13.59 6.97
CA PHE A 376 -6.29 13.55 6.32
C PHE A 376 -7.39 14.21 7.18
N ASP A 377 -7.32 14.10 8.51
CA ASP A 377 -8.25 14.82 9.40
C ASP A 377 -8.12 16.34 9.26
N LEU A 378 -6.90 16.85 9.13
CA LEU A 378 -6.67 18.28 8.91
C LEU A 378 -7.27 18.76 7.57
N HIS A 379 -7.00 18.04 6.47
CA HIS A 379 -7.28 18.54 5.12
C HIS A 379 -8.64 18.11 4.55
N LEU A 380 -9.20 16.99 4.98
CA LEU A 380 -10.49 16.50 4.48
C LEU A 380 -11.64 16.67 5.47
N ARG A 381 -11.34 16.81 6.76
CA ARG A 381 -12.35 16.97 7.82
C ARG A 381 -12.24 18.29 8.57
N HIS A 382 -11.20 19.09 8.28
CA HIS A 382 -10.90 20.35 8.96
C HIS A 382 -10.75 20.20 10.49
N ARG A 383 -10.28 19.02 10.93
CA ARG A 383 -9.99 18.72 12.33
C ARG A 383 -8.52 19.04 12.61
N ARG A 384 -8.28 20.06 13.42
CA ARG A 384 -6.92 20.44 13.82
C ARG A 384 -6.43 19.59 14.99
N GLY A 385 -5.20 19.12 14.89
CA GLY A 385 -4.37 18.57 15.95
C GLY A 385 -3.00 19.21 15.91
N HIS A 386 -2.13 18.91 16.88
CA HIS A 386 -0.79 19.52 16.98
C HIS A 386 0.34 18.61 16.46
N LEU A 387 0.01 17.41 15.97
CA LEU A 387 1.03 16.44 15.56
C LEU A 387 1.80 16.89 14.31
N LEU A 388 1.18 17.68 13.43
CA LEU A 388 1.77 18.16 12.19
C LEU A 388 2.41 19.56 12.31
N ASP A 389 2.35 20.18 13.49
CA ASP A 389 2.87 21.54 13.70
C ASP A 389 4.39 21.57 13.93
N GLY A 390 5.02 20.42 14.27
CA GLY A 390 6.44 20.30 14.54
C GLY A 390 6.82 19.03 15.30
N PRO A 391 8.09 18.90 15.69
CA PRO A 391 8.56 17.74 16.46
C PRO A 391 7.72 17.51 17.73
N ASN A 392 7.41 16.22 17.99
CA ASN A 392 6.54 15.84 19.08
C ASN A 392 7.22 14.83 20.02
N ALA A 393 7.12 15.07 21.34
CA ALA A 393 7.74 14.20 22.36
C ALA A 393 7.19 12.77 22.34
N ALA A 394 5.95 12.54 21.85
CA ALA A 394 5.40 11.21 21.67
C ALA A 394 6.05 10.44 20.49
N PHE A 395 6.71 11.15 19.57
CA PHE A 395 7.38 10.60 18.38
C PHE A 395 8.78 11.25 18.19
N PRO A 396 9.72 11.03 19.15
CA PRO A 396 11.03 11.70 19.12
C PRO A 396 11.89 11.30 17.91
N GLU A 397 11.63 10.13 17.34
CA GLU A 397 12.28 9.60 16.15
C GLU A 397 11.81 10.29 14.85
N VAL A 398 10.65 10.94 14.84
CA VAL A 398 10.14 11.63 13.64
C VAL A 398 10.76 13.00 13.49
N LYS A 399 11.47 13.22 12.39
CA LYS A 399 12.08 14.48 12.02
C LYS A 399 11.23 15.20 10.98
N PHE A 400 11.02 16.48 11.20
CA PHE A 400 10.44 17.41 10.24
C PHE A 400 11.57 17.96 9.38
N ILE A 401 11.49 17.71 8.07
CA ILE A 401 12.53 18.08 7.11
C ILE A 401 12.09 19.39 6.45
N PRO A 402 12.78 20.54 6.71
CA PRO A 402 12.37 21.86 6.26
C PRO A 402 12.38 22.04 4.74
#